data_0f69a100aaec4501521c98bf5dd5f7b3
#
_entry.id   0f69a100aaec4501521c98bf5dd5f7b3
#
_cell.length_a   1.000
_cell.length_b   1.000
_cell.length_c   1.000
_cell.angle_alpha   90.00
_cell.angle_beta   90.00
_cell.angle_gamma   90.00
#
_symmetry.space_group_name_H-M   'P 1'
#
loop_
_entity.id
_entity.type
_entity.pdbx_description
1 polymer ?
#
loop_
_entity_poly.entity_id
_entity_poly.type
_entity_poly.pdbx_seq_one_letter_code
_entity_poly.pdbx_strand_id
1 'polypeptide(L)'
;MTNKIDESLIHYLNKNLILLPQTNQLRAMHTVIRNKNATREDFIFYSTRIIRLLIESSLNLLPFEPHDIETPVGETYKGLRFASELCGVPIIRAGESMESELRAVCPSIRIGKILIQRDKVTKMPHLYYSNLPNDIHKRHVFLLDPMLATGGSALSAIQVLLDKGVSEDKIIFINFLSVSNGIHAVCQKYPQIKIVTSSIEQKLNENAYMVPGIGDFGDRFFGT
;
A
#
# COMPACT_ATOMS: atom_id res chain seq x y z
N MET A 1 -14.39 -19.34 7.22
CA MET A 1 -13.41 -20.08 6.40
C MET A 1 -12.22 -19.15 6.22
N THR A 2 -11.05 -19.53 6.74
CA THR A 2 -9.80 -18.84 6.46
C THR A 2 -9.49 -19.06 4.99
N ASN A 3 -9.40 -17.99 4.19
CA ASN A 3 -8.87 -18.09 2.82
C ASN A 3 -7.52 -18.78 2.92
N LYS A 4 -7.38 -19.98 2.35
CA LYS A 4 -6.07 -20.60 2.21
C LYS A 4 -5.24 -19.66 1.35
N ILE A 5 -4.12 -19.22 1.90
CA ILE A 5 -3.13 -18.45 1.13
C ILE A 5 -2.65 -19.37 0.02
N ASP A 6 -2.55 -18.83 -1.19
CA ASP A 6 -1.97 -19.52 -2.34
C ASP A 6 -0.56 -20.03 -1.97
N GLU A 7 -0.34 -21.31 -2.08
CA GLU A 7 0.94 -21.96 -1.71
C GLU A 7 2.13 -21.33 -2.43
N SER A 8 1.93 -20.81 -3.64
CA SER A 8 2.96 -20.12 -4.41
C SER A 8 3.48 -18.83 -3.75
N LEU A 9 2.72 -18.25 -2.81
CA LEU A 9 3.10 -17.04 -2.10
C LEU A 9 3.86 -17.31 -0.80
N ILE A 10 3.93 -18.56 -0.33
CA ILE A 10 4.51 -18.90 0.98
C ILE A 10 5.95 -18.38 1.11
N HIS A 11 6.73 -18.46 0.05
CA HIS A 11 8.13 -18.03 0.06
C HIS A 11 8.31 -16.50 0.13
N TYR A 12 7.27 -15.69 -0.17
CA TYR A 12 7.28 -14.24 -0.01
C TYR A 12 6.79 -13.78 1.36
N LEU A 13 5.99 -14.60 2.05
CA LEU A 13 5.44 -14.23 3.36
C LEU A 13 6.54 -13.91 4.37
N ASN A 14 6.36 -12.81 5.11
CA ASN A 14 7.30 -12.28 6.09
C ASN A 14 8.69 -11.88 5.54
N LYS A 15 8.89 -12.00 4.24
CA LYS A 15 10.10 -11.53 3.55
C LYS A 15 9.79 -10.29 2.70
N ASN A 16 9.03 -10.47 1.64
CA ASN A 16 8.61 -9.41 0.69
C ASN A 16 7.14 -9.05 0.84
N LEU A 17 6.33 -10.00 1.31
CA LEU A 17 4.89 -9.88 1.46
C LEU A 17 4.51 -9.91 2.94
N ILE A 18 3.95 -8.83 3.42
CA ILE A 18 3.41 -8.69 4.76
C ILE A 18 1.89 -8.63 4.66
N LEU A 19 1.24 -9.70 5.06
CA LEU A 19 -0.21 -9.75 5.19
C LEU A 19 -0.59 -9.32 6.60
N LEU A 20 -1.50 -8.35 6.73
CA LEU A 20 -2.01 -7.94 8.04
C LEU A 20 -2.58 -9.16 8.80
N PRO A 21 -2.43 -9.21 10.14
CA PRO A 21 -3.07 -10.22 10.96
C PRO A 21 -4.59 -10.26 10.69
N GLN A 22 -5.11 -11.43 10.33
CA GLN A 22 -6.51 -11.62 9.94
C GLN A 22 -7.44 -11.69 11.18
N THR A 23 -7.42 -10.62 11.97
CA THR A 23 -8.23 -10.49 13.18
C THR A 23 -9.72 -10.43 12.86
N ASN A 24 -10.57 -10.76 13.85
CA ASN A 24 -12.02 -10.66 13.70
C ASN A 24 -12.45 -9.23 13.34
N GLN A 25 -11.78 -8.21 13.89
CA GLN A 25 -12.06 -6.81 13.59
C GLN A 25 -11.74 -6.46 12.14
N LEU A 26 -10.57 -6.86 11.61
CA LEU A 26 -10.21 -6.64 10.21
C LEU A 26 -11.20 -7.34 9.28
N ARG A 27 -11.56 -8.60 9.59
CA ARG A 27 -12.54 -9.37 8.81
C ARG A 27 -13.93 -8.74 8.84
N ALA A 28 -14.37 -8.20 9.98
CA ALA A 28 -15.63 -7.47 10.07
C ALA A 28 -15.66 -6.22 9.20
N MET A 29 -14.58 -5.42 9.18
CA MET A 29 -14.45 -4.27 8.29
C MET A 29 -14.49 -4.69 6.81
N HIS A 30 -13.78 -5.76 6.45
CA HIS A 30 -13.85 -6.34 5.10
C HIS A 30 -15.26 -6.79 4.72
N THR A 31 -16.05 -7.32 5.67
CA THR A 31 -17.44 -7.71 5.39
C THR A 31 -18.28 -6.52 4.96
N VAL A 32 -18.13 -5.37 5.61
CA VAL A 32 -18.87 -4.15 5.25
C VAL A 32 -18.47 -3.65 3.86
N ILE A 33 -17.17 -3.45 3.61
CA ILE A 33 -16.71 -2.88 2.32
C ILE A 33 -16.96 -3.80 1.13
N ARG A 34 -17.04 -5.12 1.33
CA ARG A 34 -17.36 -6.10 0.29
C ARG A 34 -18.84 -6.17 -0.05
N ASN A 35 -19.70 -5.68 0.85
CA ASN A 35 -21.14 -5.69 0.61
C ASN A 35 -21.49 -4.72 -0.53
N LYS A 36 -22.16 -5.24 -1.57
CA LYS A 36 -22.64 -4.44 -2.70
C LYS A 36 -23.67 -3.35 -2.31
N ASN A 37 -24.35 -3.57 -1.17
CA ASN A 37 -25.38 -2.65 -0.65
C ASN A 37 -24.79 -1.67 0.40
N ALA A 38 -23.48 -1.71 0.68
CA ALA A 38 -22.88 -0.73 1.57
C ALA A 38 -23.00 0.67 0.97
N THR A 39 -23.37 1.64 1.80
CA THR A 39 -23.37 3.04 1.39
C THR A 39 -21.96 3.50 1.06
N ARG A 40 -21.82 4.59 0.29
CA ARG A 40 -20.52 5.20 0.02
C ARG A 40 -19.85 5.65 1.33
N GLU A 41 -20.61 6.19 2.26
CA GLU A 41 -20.14 6.63 3.58
C GLU A 41 -19.56 5.47 4.38
N ASP A 42 -20.25 4.35 4.46
CA ASP A 42 -19.75 3.14 5.09
C ASP A 42 -18.48 2.62 4.40
N PHE A 43 -18.48 2.59 3.06
CA PHE A 43 -17.32 2.14 2.31
C PHE A 43 -16.09 3.01 2.61
N ILE A 44 -16.22 4.33 2.59
CA ILE A 44 -15.14 5.27 2.93
C ILE A 44 -14.71 5.06 4.38
N PHE A 45 -15.64 5.06 5.33
CA PHE A 45 -15.34 4.95 6.75
C PHE A 45 -14.55 3.69 7.09
N TYR A 46 -15.00 2.53 6.62
CA TYR A 46 -14.31 1.27 6.92
C TYR A 46 -13.03 1.08 6.10
N SER A 47 -12.98 1.61 4.88
CA SER A 47 -11.74 1.61 4.07
C SER A 47 -10.65 2.45 4.71
N THR A 48 -10.94 3.66 5.19
CA THR A 48 -9.95 4.53 5.84
C THR A 48 -9.39 3.90 7.11
N ARG A 49 -10.21 3.17 7.88
CA ARG A 49 -9.74 2.41 9.05
C ARG A 49 -8.77 1.29 8.67
N ILE A 50 -9.05 0.54 7.60
CA ILE A 50 -8.14 -0.51 7.11
C ILE A 50 -6.84 0.13 6.58
N ILE A 51 -6.94 1.23 5.83
CA ILE A 51 -5.77 1.98 5.32
C ILE A 51 -4.87 2.41 6.48
N ARG A 52 -5.43 2.90 7.57
CA ARG A 52 -4.65 3.27 8.76
C ARG A 52 -3.90 2.09 9.37
N LEU A 53 -4.53 0.92 9.47
CA LEU A 53 -3.85 -0.30 9.92
C LEU A 53 -2.69 -0.71 9.00
N LEU A 54 -2.87 -0.57 7.69
CA LEU A 54 -1.81 -0.82 6.70
C LEU A 54 -0.62 0.13 6.89
N ILE A 55 -0.89 1.42 7.07
CA ILE A 55 0.13 2.44 7.29
C ILE A 55 0.91 2.16 8.58
N GLU A 56 0.22 1.93 9.70
CA GLU A 56 0.85 1.60 10.99
C GLU A 56 1.71 0.33 10.88
N SER A 57 1.21 -0.71 10.20
CA SER A 57 2.00 -1.92 9.96
C SER A 57 3.25 -1.63 9.12
N SER A 58 3.13 -0.77 8.12
CA SER A 58 4.23 -0.41 7.22
C SER A 58 5.32 0.41 7.91
N LEU A 59 4.97 1.24 8.89
CA LEU A 59 5.94 2.01 9.68
C LEU A 59 6.90 1.11 10.44
N ASN A 60 6.50 -0.09 10.86
CA ASN A 60 7.37 -1.06 11.50
C ASN A 60 8.49 -1.62 10.59
N LEU A 61 8.39 -1.41 9.27
CA LEU A 61 9.40 -1.84 8.29
C LEU A 61 10.50 -0.80 8.07
N LEU A 62 10.35 0.40 8.63
CA LEU A 62 11.33 1.47 8.57
C LEU A 62 12.48 1.21 9.56
N PRO A 63 13.68 1.75 9.31
CA PRO A 63 14.75 1.68 10.27
C PRO A 63 14.49 2.57 11.48
N PHE A 64 14.84 2.05 12.66
CA PHE A 64 14.78 2.77 13.93
C PHE A 64 16.16 2.83 14.54
N GLU A 65 16.40 3.86 15.37
CA GLU A 65 17.60 3.99 16.20
C GLU A 65 17.23 4.23 17.66
N PRO A 66 18.08 3.83 18.63
CA PRO A 66 17.88 4.13 20.04
C PRO A 66 17.73 5.63 20.29
N HIS A 67 16.80 6.00 21.13
CA HIS A 67 16.56 7.39 21.54
C HIS A 67 16.02 7.44 22.95
N ASP A 68 16.96 7.63 23.90
CA ASP A 68 16.63 7.71 25.31
C ASP A 68 16.07 9.10 25.65
N ILE A 69 15.05 9.13 26.47
CA ILE A 69 14.43 10.37 26.95
C ILE A 69 14.30 10.36 28.48
N GLU A 70 14.24 11.54 29.09
CA GLU A 70 13.84 11.68 30.48
C GLU A 70 12.32 11.77 30.58
N THR A 71 11.72 10.99 31.48
CA THR A 71 10.28 10.97 31.73
C THR A 71 9.90 12.06 32.73
N PRO A 72 8.59 12.42 32.87
CA PRO A 72 8.14 13.42 33.82
C PRO A 72 8.45 13.11 35.31
N VAL A 73 8.80 11.87 35.63
CA VAL A 73 9.19 11.46 36.99
C VAL A 73 10.70 11.44 37.20
N GLY A 74 11.50 11.91 36.21
CA GLY A 74 12.94 12.01 36.29
C GLY A 74 13.72 10.72 35.98
N GLU A 75 13.06 9.71 35.41
CA GLU A 75 13.67 8.43 35.05
C GLU A 75 13.94 8.33 33.55
N THR A 76 14.99 7.60 33.18
CA THR A 76 15.33 7.38 31.77
C THR A 76 14.46 6.29 31.16
N TYR A 77 13.75 6.62 30.05
CA TYR A 77 13.07 5.65 29.20
C TYR A 77 13.94 5.37 27.96
N LYS A 78 14.32 4.11 27.78
CA LYS A 78 15.06 3.65 26.58
C LYS A 78 14.08 3.49 25.42
N GLY A 79 13.98 4.52 24.59
CA GLY A 79 13.04 4.61 23.48
C GLY A 79 13.68 4.37 22.13
N LEU A 80 12.88 4.57 21.09
CA LEU A 80 13.25 4.49 19.67
C LEU A 80 12.71 5.70 18.92
N ARG A 81 13.42 6.11 17.85
CA ARG A 81 12.93 7.07 16.87
C ARG A 81 13.20 6.56 15.44
N PHE A 82 12.48 7.09 14.46
CA PHE A 82 12.76 6.80 13.05
C PHE A 82 14.17 7.29 12.67
N ALA A 83 14.94 6.42 12.03
CA ALA A 83 16.30 6.71 11.57
C ALA A 83 16.34 7.20 10.11
N SER A 84 15.18 7.40 9.47
CA SER A 84 15.10 7.81 8.07
C SER A 84 13.95 8.78 7.82
N GLU A 85 14.10 9.58 6.77
CA GLU A 85 13.01 10.39 6.25
C GLU A 85 12.07 9.57 5.36
N LEU A 86 10.79 9.94 5.33
CA LEU A 86 9.73 9.24 4.62
C LEU A 86 9.08 10.15 3.55
N CYS A 87 8.64 9.55 2.45
CA CYS A 87 7.81 10.19 1.44
C CYS A 87 6.65 9.26 1.06
N GLY A 88 5.42 9.77 1.04
CA GLY A 88 4.27 9.08 0.49
C GLY A 88 4.12 9.38 -1.00
N VAL A 89 3.84 8.37 -1.81
CA VAL A 89 3.66 8.52 -3.26
C VAL A 89 2.39 7.75 -3.68
N PRO A 90 1.21 8.40 -3.67
CA PRO A 90 0.01 7.80 -4.21
C PRO A 90 0.09 7.68 -5.75
N ILE A 91 -0.36 6.52 -6.26
CA ILE A 91 -0.65 6.34 -7.68
C ILE A 91 -2.05 6.88 -7.93
N ILE A 92 -2.13 8.00 -8.64
CA ILE A 92 -3.40 8.64 -8.98
C ILE A 92 -4.19 7.73 -9.93
N ARG A 93 -5.49 7.55 -9.74
CA ARG A 93 -6.46 8.21 -8.85
C ARG A 93 -6.62 7.45 -7.53
N ALA A 94 -6.73 6.12 -7.56
CA ALA A 94 -7.13 5.33 -6.39
C ALA A 94 -6.22 5.48 -5.17
N GLY A 95 -4.90 5.60 -5.37
CA GLY A 95 -3.93 5.80 -4.28
C GLY A 95 -4.14 7.08 -3.47
N GLU A 96 -4.79 8.11 -4.04
CA GLU A 96 -5.08 9.35 -3.31
C GLU A 96 -6.03 9.14 -2.12
N SER A 97 -6.87 8.09 -2.16
CA SER A 97 -7.72 7.72 -1.03
C SER A 97 -6.94 7.38 0.24
N MET A 98 -5.65 7.04 0.10
CA MET A 98 -4.78 6.65 1.20
C MET A 98 -3.96 7.83 1.77
N GLU A 99 -3.90 8.96 1.07
CA GLU A 99 -3.05 10.10 1.44
C GLU A 99 -3.49 10.75 2.74
N SER A 100 -4.79 10.95 2.94
CA SER A 100 -5.33 11.59 4.15
C SER A 100 -4.95 10.81 5.42
N GLU A 101 -5.07 9.49 5.37
CA GLU A 101 -4.72 8.63 6.50
C GLU A 101 -3.20 8.60 6.74
N LEU A 102 -2.41 8.63 5.68
CA LEU A 102 -0.96 8.73 5.80
C LEU A 102 -0.53 10.05 6.47
N ARG A 103 -1.14 11.17 6.10
CA ARG A 103 -0.90 12.47 6.74
C ARG A 103 -1.38 12.53 8.20
N ALA A 104 -2.48 11.84 8.51
CA ALA A 104 -2.99 11.76 9.89
C ALA A 104 -2.05 10.98 10.82
N VAL A 105 -1.36 9.96 10.29
CA VAL A 105 -0.37 9.15 11.04
C VAL A 105 1.01 9.80 11.04
N CYS A 106 1.42 10.43 9.91
CA CYS A 106 2.71 11.07 9.72
C CYS A 106 2.55 12.54 9.31
N PRO A 107 2.27 13.48 10.24
CA PRO A 107 1.90 14.86 9.91
C PRO A 107 2.92 15.64 9.07
N SER A 108 4.21 15.36 9.24
CA SER A 108 5.31 16.04 8.56
C SER A 108 5.76 15.35 7.26
N ILE A 109 5.03 14.33 6.79
CA ILE A 109 5.43 13.57 5.62
C ILE A 109 5.40 14.40 4.35
N ARG A 110 6.40 14.25 3.49
CA ARG A 110 6.35 14.76 2.12
C ARG A 110 5.53 13.84 1.23
N ILE A 111 4.81 14.44 0.28
CA ILE A 111 4.00 13.70 -0.69
C ILE A 111 4.51 14.02 -2.09
N GLY A 112 4.85 12.98 -2.83
CA GLY A 112 4.97 13.01 -4.28
C GLY A 112 3.68 12.48 -4.91
N LYS A 113 3.52 12.62 -6.23
CA LYS A 113 2.38 12.07 -6.97
C LYS A 113 2.82 11.47 -8.29
N ILE A 114 2.22 10.33 -8.64
CA ILE A 114 2.43 9.65 -9.93
C ILE A 114 1.06 9.37 -10.52
N LEU A 115 0.85 9.79 -11.78
CA LEU A 115 -0.35 9.45 -12.56
C LEU A 115 0.02 8.42 -13.63
N ILE A 116 -0.48 7.22 -13.46
CA ILE A 116 -0.36 6.14 -14.44
C ILE A 116 -1.76 5.74 -14.85
N GLN A 117 -2.00 5.69 -16.15
CA GLN A 117 -3.24 5.18 -16.72
C GLN A 117 -2.92 4.15 -17.81
N ARG A 118 -3.84 3.23 -18.03
CA ARG A 118 -3.74 2.31 -19.16
C ARG A 118 -4.08 3.06 -20.44
N ASP A 119 -3.19 3.01 -21.40
CA ASP A 119 -3.49 3.49 -22.75
C ASP A 119 -4.73 2.78 -23.30
N LYS A 120 -5.64 3.53 -23.91
CA LYS A 120 -6.94 3.01 -24.35
C LYS A 120 -6.82 1.98 -25.48
N VAL A 121 -5.77 2.09 -26.31
CA VAL A 121 -5.53 1.22 -27.46
C VAL A 121 -4.65 0.04 -27.08
N THR A 122 -3.44 0.31 -26.55
CA THR A 122 -2.45 -0.71 -26.24
C THR A 122 -2.72 -1.46 -24.93
N LYS A 123 -3.59 -0.91 -24.06
CA LYS A 123 -3.87 -1.41 -22.69
C LYS A 123 -2.63 -1.44 -21.78
N MET A 124 -1.51 -0.93 -22.24
CA MET A 124 -0.28 -0.83 -21.45
C MET A 124 -0.33 0.35 -20.47
N PRO A 125 0.28 0.22 -19.28
CA PRO A 125 0.43 1.35 -18.36
C PRO A 125 1.27 2.45 -19.01
N HIS A 126 0.80 3.69 -18.94
CA HIS A 126 1.51 4.86 -19.43
C HIS A 126 1.62 5.91 -18.32
N LEU A 127 2.82 6.48 -18.15
CA LEU A 127 3.08 7.57 -17.23
C LEU A 127 2.63 8.89 -17.84
N TYR A 128 1.65 9.54 -17.25
CA TYR A 128 1.17 10.87 -17.69
C TYR A 128 1.77 12.02 -16.89
N TYR A 129 2.05 11.78 -15.60
CA TYR A 129 2.56 12.82 -14.72
C TYR A 129 3.33 12.22 -13.55
N SER A 130 4.42 12.89 -13.17
CA SER A 130 5.09 12.63 -11.91
C SER A 130 5.62 13.93 -11.32
N ASN A 131 5.36 14.15 -10.04
CA ASN A 131 5.96 15.23 -9.27
C ASN A 131 6.45 14.66 -7.94
N LEU A 132 7.76 14.57 -7.78
CA LEU A 132 8.41 13.92 -6.65
C LEU A 132 9.39 14.90 -6.01
N PRO A 133 9.61 14.85 -4.69
CA PRO A 133 10.62 15.64 -4.01
C PRO A 133 12.01 15.43 -4.64
N ASN A 134 12.80 16.48 -4.78
CA ASN A 134 14.15 16.42 -5.39
C ASN A 134 15.09 15.48 -4.62
N ASP A 135 14.85 15.28 -3.32
CA ASP A 135 15.63 14.43 -2.43
C ASP A 135 15.00 13.04 -2.20
N ILE A 136 14.07 12.62 -3.08
CA ILE A 136 13.34 11.35 -2.91
C ILE A 136 14.26 10.14 -2.83
N HIS A 137 15.42 10.18 -3.51
CA HIS A 137 16.43 9.12 -3.50
C HIS A 137 17.05 8.88 -2.10
N LYS A 138 16.94 9.85 -1.19
CA LYS A 138 17.42 9.74 0.19
C LYS A 138 16.38 9.14 1.14
N ARG A 139 15.10 9.12 0.72
CA ARG A 139 13.95 8.78 1.56
C ARG A 139 13.52 7.32 1.40
N HIS A 140 12.90 6.79 2.45
CA HIS A 140 12.01 5.65 2.28
C HIS A 140 10.72 6.12 1.59
N VAL A 141 10.14 5.28 0.74
CA VAL A 141 8.96 5.62 -0.04
C VAL A 141 7.83 4.67 0.28
N PHE A 142 6.70 5.21 0.75
CA PHE A 142 5.43 4.51 0.79
C PHE A 142 4.71 4.75 -0.53
N LEU A 143 4.79 3.76 -1.43
CA LEU A 143 4.02 3.74 -2.66
C LEU A 143 2.60 3.26 -2.36
N LEU A 144 1.58 4.05 -2.72
CA LEU A 144 0.20 3.83 -2.31
C LEU A 144 -0.68 3.51 -3.52
N ASP A 145 -1.28 2.33 -3.53
CA ASP A 145 -2.35 1.96 -4.46
C ASP A 145 -3.23 0.88 -3.83
N PRO A 146 -4.54 1.08 -3.67
CA PRO A 146 -5.39 0.11 -2.98
C PRO A 146 -5.51 -1.24 -3.69
N MET A 147 -5.27 -1.33 -5.00
CA MET A 147 -5.60 -2.53 -5.77
C MET A 147 -4.40 -3.09 -6.54
N LEU A 148 -3.87 -4.25 -6.13
CA LEU A 148 -2.80 -4.96 -6.82
C LEU A 148 -3.37 -6.15 -7.61
N ALA A 149 -3.89 -5.89 -8.81
CA ALA A 149 -4.46 -6.91 -9.69
C ALA A 149 -3.38 -7.60 -10.55
N THR A 150 -3.05 -7.07 -11.70
CA THR A 150 -2.01 -7.62 -12.59
C THR A 150 -0.61 -7.09 -12.30
N GLY A 151 -0.49 -6.04 -11.48
CA GLY A 151 0.77 -5.40 -11.14
C GLY A 151 1.23 -4.31 -12.12
N GLY A 152 0.57 -4.11 -13.26
CA GLY A 152 1.06 -3.20 -14.31
C GLY A 152 1.31 -1.77 -13.82
N SER A 153 0.34 -1.13 -13.13
CA SER A 153 0.51 0.22 -12.60
C SER A 153 1.59 0.28 -11.53
N ALA A 154 1.61 -0.71 -10.62
CA ALA A 154 2.64 -0.81 -9.58
C ALA A 154 4.05 -0.92 -10.18
N LEU A 155 4.26 -1.83 -11.14
CA LEU A 155 5.55 -1.99 -11.82
C LEU A 155 6.03 -0.70 -12.50
N SER A 156 5.11 0.02 -13.15
CA SER A 156 5.44 1.29 -13.81
C SER A 156 5.79 2.38 -12.79
N ALA A 157 5.04 2.48 -11.68
CA ALA A 157 5.31 3.46 -10.63
C ALA A 157 6.65 3.17 -9.92
N ILE A 158 6.94 1.90 -9.63
CA ILE A 158 8.21 1.47 -9.07
C ILE A 158 9.37 1.87 -10.01
N GLN A 159 9.23 1.63 -11.31
CA GLN A 159 10.27 2.02 -12.28
C GLN A 159 10.52 3.53 -12.25
N VAL A 160 9.47 4.37 -12.18
CA VAL A 160 9.61 5.83 -12.05
C VAL A 160 10.42 6.20 -10.80
N LEU A 161 10.20 5.53 -9.66
CA LEU A 161 10.95 5.78 -8.43
C LEU A 161 12.42 5.37 -8.56
N LEU A 162 12.69 4.20 -9.16
CA LEU A 162 14.05 3.72 -9.43
C LEU A 162 14.81 4.69 -10.38
N ASP A 163 14.14 5.19 -11.43
CA ASP A 163 14.70 6.17 -12.37
C ASP A 163 15.02 7.52 -11.69
N LYS A 164 14.38 7.79 -10.54
CA LYS A 164 14.68 8.95 -9.67
C LYS A 164 15.73 8.65 -8.60
N GLY A 165 16.37 7.47 -8.66
CA GLY A 165 17.47 7.08 -7.78
C GLY A 165 17.02 6.51 -6.43
N VAL A 166 15.74 6.22 -6.22
CA VAL A 166 15.29 5.50 -5.02
C VAL A 166 15.77 4.06 -5.11
N SER A 167 16.47 3.56 -4.09
CA SER A 167 16.85 2.15 -4.06
C SER A 167 15.65 1.26 -3.76
N GLU A 168 15.65 0.06 -4.32
CA GLU A 168 14.52 -0.87 -4.28
C GLU A 168 14.10 -1.25 -2.86
N ASP A 169 15.08 -1.48 -1.98
CA ASP A 169 14.89 -1.83 -0.57
C ASP A 169 14.25 -0.72 0.27
N LYS A 170 14.25 0.53 -0.23
CA LYS A 170 13.57 1.66 0.40
C LYS A 170 12.11 1.83 -0.04
N ILE A 171 11.63 1.03 -0.98
CA ILE A 171 10.24 1.12 -1.46
C ILE A 171 9.37 0.11 -0.71
N ILE A 172 8.33 0.62 -0.05
CA ILE A 172 7.30 -0.17 0.61
C ILE A 172 6.00 0.12 -0.12
N PHE A 173 5.46 -0.90 -0.81
CA PHE A 173 4.19 -0.78 -1.51
C PHE A 173 3.04 -1.13 -0.56
N ILE A 174 2.24 -0.13 -0.22
CA ILE A 174 1.08 -0.28 0.66
C ILE A 174 -0.15 -0.49 -0.22
N ASN A 175 -0.74 -1.65 -0.06
CA ASN A 175 -1.81 -2.14 -0.91
C ASN A 175 -2.99 -2.63 -0.07
N PHE A 176 -4.21 -2.35 -0.51
CA PHE A 176 -5.41 -2.71 0.24
C PHE A 176 -5.86 -4.15 -0.05
N LEU A 177 -5.98 -4.51 -1.33
CA LEU A 177 -6.27 -5.87 -1.81
C LEU A 177 -5.30 -6.29 -2.90
N SER A 178 -4.82 -7.51 -2.82
CA SER A 178 -3.90 -8.12 -3.78
C SER A 178 -4.46 -9.42 -4.34
N VAL A 179 -3.95 -9.83 -5.50
CA VAL A 179 -4.03 -11.23 -5.98
C VAL A 179 -2.62 -11.78 -6.24
N SER A 180 -2.49 -13.10 -6.24
CA SER A 180 -1.21 -13.80 -6.44
C SER A 180 -0.46 -13.31 -7.69
N ASN A 181 -1.16 -13.11 -8.81
CA ASN A 181 -0.57 -12.62 -10.06
C ASN A 181 0.18 -11.29 -9.89
N GLY A 182 -0.45 -10.31 -9.23
CA GLY A 182 0.16 -9.00 -9.00
C GLY A 182 1.33 -9.06 -8.05
N ILE A 183 1.21 -9.86 -6.97
CA ILE A 183 2.28 -10.07 -6.00
C ILE A 183 3.49 -10.71 -6.69
N HIS A 184 3.30 -11.78 -7.46
CA HIS A 184 4.37 -12.43 -8.23
C HIS A 184 5.03 -11.45 -9.19
N ALA A 185 4.24 -10.70 -9.96
CA ALA A 185 4.78 -9.74 -10.93
C ALA A 185 5.72 -8.71 -10.28
N VAL A 186 5.35 -8.19 -9.11
CA VAL A 186 6.19 -7.22 -8.37
C VAL A 186 7.39 -7.92 -7.75
N CYS A 187 7.20 -9.00 -6.99
CA CYS A 187 8.29 -9.65 -6.24
C CYS A 187 9.32 -10.32 -7.13
N GLN A 188 8.94 -10.81 -8.31
CA GLN A 188 9.89 -11.41 -9.27
C GLN A 188 10.75 -10.34 -9.93
N LYS A 189 10.15 -9.20 -10.31
CA LYS A 189 10.88 -8.12 -10.97
C LYS A 189 11.70 -7.28 -9.99
N TYR A 190 11.20 -7.08 -8.77
CA TYR A 190 11.77 -6.24 -7.74
C TYR A 190 11.85 -6.98 -6.39
N PRO A 191 12.84 -7.87 -6.22
CA PRO A 191 12.91 -8.81 -5.10
C PRO A 191 13.24 -8.16 -3.75
N GLN A 192 13.59 -6.88 -3.67
CA GLN A 192 13.86 -6.18 -2.41
C GLN A 192 12.69 -5.34 -1.92
N ILE A 193 11.68 -5.08 -2.76
CA ILE A 193 10.47 -4.35 -2.38
C ILE A 193 9.68 -5.11 -1.31
N LYS A 194 9.09 -4.36 -0.39
CA LYS A 194 8.10 -4.89 0.55
C LYS A 194 6.70 -4.54 0.07
N ILE A 195 5.80 -5.51 0.12
CA ILE A 195 4.36 -5.32 -0.13
C ILE A 195 3.64 -5.53 1.20
N VAL A 196 2.83 -4.55 1.61
CA VAL A 196 1.97 -4.67 2.79
C VAL A 196 0.52 -4.67 2.32
N THR A 197 -0.25 -5.72 2.63
CA THR A 197 -1.63 -5.88 2.16
C THR A 197 -2.57 -6.33 3.27
N SER A 198 -3.85 -5.95 3.18
CA SER A 198 -4.86 -6.34 4.17
C SER A 198 -5.57 -7.65 3.83
N SER A 199 -5.64 -8.03 2.56
CA SER A 199 -6.24 -9.29 2.10
C SER A 199 -5.67 -9.72 0.76
N ILE A 200 -5.60 -11.04 0.56
CA ILE A 200 -5.21 -11.63 -0.71
C ILE A 200 -6.45 -12.33 -1.29
N GLU A 201 -6.81 -11.92 -2.51
CA GLU A 201 -7.98 -12.42 -3.22
C GLU A 201 -7.65 -13.71 -3.99
N GLN A 202 -8.69 -14.50 -4.26
CA GLN A 202 -8.52 -15.85 -4.84
C GLN A 202 -8.02 -15.80 -6.29
N LYS A 203 -8.56 -14.88 -7.11
CA LYS A 203 -8.26 -14.79 -8.53
C LYS A 203 -8.75 -13.48 -9.15
N LEU A 204 -8.42 -13.28 -10.41
CA LEU A 204 -9.08 -12.29 -11.28
C LEU A 204 -10.15 -13.00 -12.13
N ASN A 205 -11.26 -12.29 -12.40
CA ASN A 205 -12.23 -12.73 -13.39
C ASN A 205 -11.80 -12.31 -14.82
N GLU A 206 -12.62 -12.63 -15.82
CA GLU A 206 -12.35 -12.34 -17.24
C GLU A 206 -12.18 -10.83 -17.53
N ASN A 207 -12.77 -9.97 -16.70
CA ASN A 207 -12.66 -8.51 -16.82
C ASN A 207 -11.54 -7.92 -15.93
N ALA A 208 -10.64 -8.78 -15.42
CA ALA A 208 -9.54 -8.41 -14.51
C ALA A 208 -9.99 -7.81 -13.16
N TYR A 209 -11.24 -8.05 -12.73
CA TYR A 209 -11.68 -7.75 -11.37
C TYR A 209 -11.27 -8.86 -10.40
N MET A 210 -10.91 -8.48 -9.20
CA MET A 210 -10.61 -9.40 -8.11
C MET A 210 -11.86 -10.14 -7.63
N VAL A 211 -11.70 -11.41 -7.25
CA VAL A 211 -12.77 -12.28 -6.75
C VAL A 211 -12.36 -12.87 -5.39
N PRO A 212 -13.23 -12.71 -4.34
CA PRO A 212 -14.55 -12.10 -4.29
C PRO A 212 -14.56 -10.59 -4.48
N GLY A 213 -13.44 -9.87 -4.22
CA GLY A 213 -13.23 -8.47 -4.52
C GLY A 213 -14.12 -7.49 -3.76
N ILE A 214 -14.13 -6.26 -4.24
CA ILE A 214 -14.89 -5.12 -3.72
C ILE A 214 -15.46 -4.23 -4.83
N GLY A 215 -15.41 -4.64 -6.08
CA GLY A 215 -15.70 -3.79 -7.25
C GLY A 215 -14.55 -2.85 -7.60
N ASP A 216 -14.83 -1.74 -8.26
CA ASP A 216 -13.84 -0.68 -8.48
C ASP A 216 -13.70 0.17 -7.21
N PHE A 217 -12.51 0.15 -6.63
CA PHE A 217 -12.24 0.88 -5.40
C PHE A 217 -12.36 2.39 -5.60
N GLY A 218 -11.79 2.90 -6.69
CA GLY A 218 -11.80 4.33 -6.99
C GLY A 218 -13.20 4.88 -7.17
N ASP A 219 -14.02 4.21 -7.98
CA ASP A 219 -15.38 4.63 -8.23
C ASP A 219 -16.23 4.59 -6.95
N ARG A 220 -16.11 3.53 -6.15
CA ARG A 220 -16.81 3.43 -4.87
C ARG A 220 -16.37 4.48 -3.86
N PHE A 221 -15.07 4.80 -3.82
CA PHE A 221 -14.52 5.78 -2.86
C PHE A 221 -14.86 7.21 -3.27
N PHE A 222 -14.63 7.58 -4.54
CA PHE A 222 -14.83 8.95 -5.03
C PHE A 222 -16.26 9.23 -5.49
N GLY A 223 -17.07 8.20 -5.75
CA GLY A 223 -18.48 8.34 -6.16
C GLY A 223 -18.66 8.72 -7.64
N THR A 224 -17.84 8.12 -8.51
CA THR A 224 -17.86 8.34 -9.96
C THR A 224 -18.32 7.11 -10.72
#